data_e7f5e589a7212a97d1f9c182f6cd710a
#
_entry.id   e7f5e589a7212a97d1f9c182f6cd710a
#
_cell.length_a   1.000
_cell.length_b   1.000
_cell.length_c   1.000
_cell.angle_alpha   90.00
_cell.angle_beta   90.00
_cell.angle_gamma   90.00
#
_symmetry.space_group_name_H-M   'P 1'
#
loop_
_entity.id
_entity.type
_entity.pdbx_description
1 polymer ?
#
loop_
_entity_poly.entity_id
_entity_poly.type
_entity_poly.pdbx_seq_one_letter_code
_entity_poly.pdbx_strand_id
1 'polypeptide(L)'
;MRTGICITLKPADRRRLKGLAGDRNAPHKHVWRAEIVLLSADGIGTHEIMRRTGKSKTCVWRWQERFMQEGYDGLLRDKTRRSRIRPLEPNIAERVVALTQTDPPAEATHWTSAMMAKVVDISASSVQRIWRAHGLQPHRVKQFKLSTDPHFVDKLRDIVGLYVDPPAHAVVLSVDEKSQIQALDRTQPGLPMKPGRAGTMTHDYKRHGTTTLFAALNVLDGTVIGRNMQRHRHQEFIRFLNAVEAQVMPRKAIHAIIDNYATHKHPKVRQWLARHPRWTFHFTPTSASWLNAVEGFFAKLTKRRLKRGVFVSVVDLQEAINRFVAEHNAEPKPFTWTADPDKIIRAVRRGHQVLDSIH
;
A
#
# COMPACT_ATOMS: atom_id res chain seq x y z
N MET A 1 -25.32 -47.23 31.50
CA MET A 1 -24.39 -47.04 30.37
C MET A 1 -25.03 -47.49 29.08
N ARG A 2 -24.64 -46.92 27.94
CA ARG A 2 -25.04 -47.46 26.61
C ARG A 2 -24.42 -48.86 26.49
N THR A 3 -25.23 -49.87 26.19
CA THR A 3 -24.72 -51.24 25.94
C THR A 3 -23.69 -51.19 24.81
N GLY A 4 -22.43 -51.60 25.10
CA GLY A 4 -21.34 -51.66 24.12
C GLY A 4 -20.28 -50.52 24.20
N ILE A 5 -20.42 -49.54 25.12
CA ILE A 5 -19.32 -48.60 25.35
C ILE A 5 -18.82 -48.74 26.78
N CYS A 6 -17.64 -49.31 26.93
CA CYS A 6 -16.86 -49.35 28.15
C CYS A 6 -15.57 -48.55 27.94
N ILE A 7 -15.40 -47.48 28.65
CA ILE A 7 -14.19 -46.64 28.53
C ILE A 7 -13.17 -47.08 29.57
N THR A 8 -12.10 -47.66 29.09
CA THR A 8 -10.93 -48.01 29.93
C THR A 8 -9.80 -47.02 29.61
N LEU A 9 -9.34 -46.30 30.64
CA LEU A 9 -8.29 -45.29 30.46
C LEU A 9 -6.92 -45.83 30.85
N LYS A 10 -5.94 -45.64 29.98
CA LYS A 10 -4.52 -45.82 30.35
C LYS A 10 -4.11 -44.77 31.38
N PRO A 11 -3.17 -45.06 32.30
CA PRO A 11 -2.73 -44.08 33.32
C PRO A 11 -2.28 -42.73 32.74
N ALA A 12 -1.66 -42.73 31.56
CA ALA A 12 -1.22 -41.54 30.86
C ALA A 12 -2.42 -40.66 30.39
N ASP A 13 -3.44 -41.30 29.78
CA ASP A 13 -4.62 -40.61 29.30
C ASP A 13 -5.45 -40.05 30.47
N ARG A 14 -5.55 -40.75 31.56
CA ARG A 14 -6.23 -40.29 32.77
C ARG A 14 -5.54 -39.04 33.35
N ARG A 15 -4.20 -39.03 33.39
CA ARG A 15 -3.45 -37.80 33.81
C ARG A 15 -3.70 -36.62 32.89
N ARG A 16 -3.63 -36.84 31.58
CA ARG A 16 -3.90 -35.77 30.60
C ARG A 16 -5.34 -35.21 30.71
N LEU A 17 -6.32 -36.09 30.85
CA LEU A 17 -7.73 -35.68 31.00
C LEU A 17 -7.98 -34.95 32.32
N LYS A 18 -7.37 -35.40 33.44
CA LYS A 18 -7.46 -34.66 34.71
C LYS A 18 -6.79 -33.27 34.62
N GLY A 19 -5.63 -33.20 33.97
CA GLY A 19 -4.98 -31.93 33.71
C GLY A 19 -5.85 -30.96 32.91
N LEU A 20 -6.47 -31.46 31.83
CA LEU A 20 -7.40 -30.67 30.99
C LEU A 20 -8.66 -30.23 31.76
N ALA A 21 -9.22 -31.11 32.59
CA ALA A 21 -10.40 -30.79 33.39
C ALA A 21 -10.12 -29.76 34.50
N GLY A 22 -8.89 -29.74 35.03
CA GLY A 22 -8.44 -28.78 36.05
C GLY A 22 -7.83 -27.51 35.52
N ASP A 23 -7.60 -27.37 34.23
CA ASP A 23 -6.97 -26.21 33.61
C ASP A 23 -7.97 -25.05 33.50
N ARG A 24 -7.76 -23.98 34.26
CA ARG A 24 -8.60 -22.76 34.23
C ARG A 24 -8.51 -21.97 32.92
N ASN A 25 -7.44 -22.15 32.16
CA ASN A 25 -7.23 -21.49 30.87
C ASN A 25 -7.74 -22.30 29.69
N ALA A 26 -8.10 -23.56 29.88
CA ALA A 26 -8.64 -24.40 28.83
C ALA A 26 -10.04 -23.94 28.39
N PRO A 27 -10.35 -23.98 27.07
CA PRO A 27 -11.69 -23.71 26.58
C PRO A 27 -12.71 -24.60 27.31
N HIS A 28 -13.76 -24.01 27.86
CA HIS A 28 -14.78 -24.70 28.65
C HIS A 28 -15.35 -25.95 27.93
N LYS A 29 -15.43 -25.92 26.61
CA LYS A 29 -15.87 -27.07 25.82
C LYS A 29 -14.93 -28.28 25.93
N HIS A 30 -13.63 -28.10 26.12
CA HIS A 30 -12.69 -29.17 26.29
C HIS A 30 -12.74 -29.74 27.72
N VAL A 31 -12.99 -28.88 28.71
CA VAL A 31 -13.13 -29.24 30.11
C VAL A 31 -14.25 -30.28 30.30
N TRP A 32 -15.50 -29.92 29.94
CA TRP A 32 -16.63 -30.83 30.13
C TRP A 32 -16.57 -32.07 29.22
N ARG A 33 -15.83 -32.02 28.07
CA ARG A 33 -15.57 -33.23 27.26
C ARG A 33 -14.67 -34.21 28.00
N ALA A 34 -13.62 -33.71 28.64
CA ALA A 34 -12.73 -34.48 29.46
C ALA A 34 -13.47 -35.08 30.69
N GLU A 35 -14.33 -34.29 31.35
CA GLU A 35 -15.16 -34.73 32.47
C GLU A 35 -16.10 -35.87 32.07
N ILE A 36 -16.78 -35.78 30.91
CA ILE A 36 -17.61 -36.86 30.39
C ILE A 36 -16.81 -38.18 30.31
N VAL A 37 -15.59 -38.14 29.77
CA VAL A 37 -14.76 -39.31 29.59
C VAL A 37 -14.26 -39.89 30.94
N LEU A 38 -13.81 -38.99 31.84
CA LEU A 38 -13.37 -39.38 33.18
C LEU A 38 -14.50 -40.06 33.97
N LEU A 39 -15.67 -39.42 34.05
CA LEU A 39 -16.83 -39.97 34.73
C LEU A 39 -17.30 -41.31 34.12
N SER A 40 -17.20 -41.41 32.80
CA SER A 40 -17.54 -42.67 32.12
C SER A 40 -16.55 -43.80 32.45
N ALA A 41 -15.26 -43.48 32.56
CA ALA A 41 -14.23 -44.43 32.95
C ALA A 41 -14.31 -44.83 34.44
N ASP A 42 -14.89 -43.96 35.28
CA ASP A 42 -15.18 -44.23 36.69
C ASP A 42 -16.48 -45.03 36.87
N GLY A 43 -17.11 -45.50 35.79
CA GLY A 43 -18.31 -46.36 35.85
C GLY A 43 -19.61 -45.60 36.11
N ILE A 44 -19.59 -44.28 36.09
CA ILE A 44 -20.77 -43.47 36.37
C ILE A 44 -21.80 -43.62 35.25
N GLY A 45 -23.05 -43.76 35.59
CA GLY A 45 -24.17 -43.92 34.63
C GLY A 45 -24.44 -42.65 33.83
N THR A 46 -24.94 -42.82 32.60
CA THR A 46 -25.21 -41.68 31.67
C THR A 46 -26.10 -40.57 32.29
N HIS A 47 -27.12 -40.92 33.05
CA HIS A 47 -27.98 -39.90 33.69
C HIS A 47 -27.24 -39.03 34.71
N GLU A 48 -26.35 -39.64 35.47
CA GLU A 48 -25.56 -38.89 36.46
C GLU A 48 -24.46 -38.04 35.77
N ILE A 49 -23.90 -38.55 34.66
CA ILE A 49 -22.98 -37.73 33.83
C ILE A 49 -23.69 -36.51 33.28
N MET A 50 -24.92 -36.69 32.77
CA MET A 50 -25.74 -35.59 32.28
C MET A 50 -25.99 -34.53 33.37
N ARG A 51 -26.34 -34.98 34.60
CA ARG A 51 -26.58 -34.12 35.74
C ARG A 51 -25.33 -33.31 36.13
N ARG A 52 -24.16 -33.95 36.21
CA ARG A 52 -22.91 -33.31 36.60
C ARG A 52 -22.36 -32.35 35.54
N THR A 53 -22.47 -32.72 34.27
CA THR A 53 -21.89 -31.91 33.15
C THR A 53 -22.87 -30.93 32.51
N GLY A 54 -24.16 -31.01 32.83
CA GLY A 54 -25.21 -30.21 32.21
C GLY A 54 -25.40 -30.48 30.70
N LYS A 55 -25.02 -31.70 30.22
CA LYS A 55 -25.09 -32.04 28.80
C LYS A 55 -26.18 -33.06 28.51
N SER A 56 -26.73 -32.98 27.29
CA SER A 56 -27.77 -33.91 26.84
C SER A 56 -27.20 -35.32 26.65
N LYS A 57 -28.08 -36.35 26.71
CA LYS A 57 -27.76 -37.72 26.49
C LYS A 57 -26.99 -38.00 25.20
N THR A 58 -27.44 -37.39 24.11
CA THR A 58 -26.79 -37.46 22.77
C THR A 58 -25.40 -36.84 22.75
N CYS A 59 -25.21 -35.77 23.53
CA CYS A 59 -23.90 -35.12 23.67
C CYS A 59 -22.91 -36.02 24.43
N VAL A 60 -23.33 -36.59 25.56
CA VAL A 60 -22.52 -37.54 26.35
C VAL A 60 -22.10 -38.74 25.47
N TRP A 61 -23.04 -39.36 24.80
CA TRP A 61 -22.76 -40.51 23.93
C TRP A 61 -21.82 -40.19 22.79
N ARG A 62 -21.96 -39.00 22.16
CA ARG A 62 -21.10 -38.54 21.07
C ARG A 62 -19.66 -38.42 21.52
N TRP A 63 -19.40 -37.86 22.71
CA TRP A 63 -18.04 -37.64 23.18
C TRP A 63 -17.41 -38.90 23.75
N GLN A 64 -18.20 -39.83 24.30
CA GLN A 64 -17.74 -41.17 24.63
C GLN A 64 -17.25 -41.91 23.38
N GLU A 65 -18.09 -41.97 22.34
CA GLU A 65 -17.76 -42.62 21.07
C GLU A 65 -16.53 -41.97 20.40
N ARG A 66 -16.46 -40.64 20.42
CA ARG A 66 -15.34 -39.95 19.82
C ARG A 66 -14.02 -40.19 20.54
N PHE A 67 -14.05 -40.28 21.85
CA PHE A 67 -12.87 -40.64 22.62
C PHE A 67 -12.42 -42.10 22.31
N MET A 68 -13.34 -43.02 22.14
CA MET A 68 -13.03 -44.37 21.75
C MET A 68 -12.39 -44.48 20.37
N GLN A 69 -12.81 -43.62 19.43
CA GLN A 69 -12.29 -43.61 18.06
C GLN A 69 -10.98 -42.84 17.89
N GLU A 70 -10.88 -41.69 18.49
CA GLU A 70 -9.82 -40.67 18.22
C GLU A 70 -8.97 -40.38 19.48
N GLY A 71 -9.24 -40.96 20.62
CA GLY A 71 -8.53 -40.73 21.87
C GLY A 71 -8.65 -39.30 22.41
N TYR A 72 -7.66 -38.88 23.18
CA TYR A 72 -7.58 -37.57 23.79
C TYR A 72 -7.67 -36.44 22.76
N ASP A 73 -6.97 -36.55 21.62
CA ASP A 73 -6.93 -35.50 20.59
C ASP A 73 -8.28 -35.28 19.91
N GLY A 74 -9.13 -36.32 19.88
CA GLY A 74 -10.51 -36.23 19.41
C GLY A 74 -11.38 -35.29 20.24
N LEU A 75 -11.05 -35.09 21.53
CA LEU A 75 -11.79 -34.20 22.42
C LEU A 75 -11.45 -32.70 22.15
N LEU A 76 -10.27 -32.43 21.61
CA LEU A 76 -9.79 -31.08 21.34
C LEU A 76 -10.29 -30.53 20.02
N ARG A 77 -10.80 -31.36 19.12
CA ARG A 77 -11.25 -30.97 17.79
C ARG A 77 -12.76 -30.98 17.68
N ASP A 78 -13.32 -29.99 17.02
CA ASP A 78 -14.72 -30.04 16.58
C ASP A 78 -14.77 -30.64 15.17
N LYS A 79 -15.75 -31.55 14.92
CA LYS A 79 -15.99 -32.02 13.55
C LYS A 79 -16.59 -30.87 12.75
N THR A 80 -15.82 -30.37 11.79
CA THR A 80 -16.35 -29.42 10.80
C THR A 80 -17.34 -30.16 9.89
N ARG A 81 -18.47 -29.52 9.62
CA ARG A 81 -19.44 -30.04 8.63
C ARG A 81 -18.73 -30.10 7.28
N ARG A 82 -18.73 -31.25 6.63
CA ARG A 82 -18.23 -31.34 5.26
C ARG A 82 -18.98 -30.37 4.38
N SER A 83 -18.23 -29.63 3.53
CA SER A 83 -18.84 -28.76 2.53
C SER A 83 -19.76 -29.60 1.62
N ARG A 84 -20.95 -29.09 1.35
CA ARG A 84 -21.84 -29.67 0.32
C ARG A 84 -21.36 -29.37 -1.09
N ILE A 85 -20.49 -28.35 -1.23
CA ILE A 85 -19.93 -27.96 -2.51
C ILE A 85 -18.65 -28.76 -2.70
N ARG A 86 -18.57 -29.49 -3.80
CA ARG A 86 -17.36 -30.23 -4.18
C ARG A 86 -16.19 -29.28 -4.38
N PRO A 87 -14.96 -29.66 -4.01
CA PRO A 87 -13.77 -28.92 -4.39
C PRO A 87 -13.71 -28.77 -5.90
N LEU A 88 -13.16 -27.63 -6.36
CA LEU A 88 -12.88 -27.44 -7.79
C LEU A 88 -11.83 -28.46 -8.25
N GLU A 89 -11.94 -28.91 -9.49
CA GLU A 89 -10.92 -29.77 -10.09
C GLU A 89 -9.58 -29.04 -10.20
N PRO A 90 -8.44 -29.71 -10.01
CA PRO A 90 -7.12 -29.08 -10.01
C PRO A 90 -6.83 -28.28 -11.29
N ASN A 91 -7.24 -28.78 -12.46
CA ASN A 91 -7.05 -28.16 -13.76
C ASN A 91 -7.78 -26.80 -13.92
N ILE A 92 -8.83 -26.56 -13.15
CA ILE A 92 -9.60 -25.31 -13.22
C ILE A 92 -8.74 -24.12 -12.80
N ALA A 93 -7.92 -24.26 -11.76
CA ALA A 93 -7.04 -23.18 -11.32
C ALA A 93 -6.00 -22.82 -12.40
N GLU A 94 -5.38 -23.81 -13.00
CA GLU A 94 -4.43 -23.65 -14.11
C GLU A 94 -5.09 -23.01 -15.32
N ARG A 95 -6.29 -23.44 -15.68
CA ARG A 95 -7.06 -22.86 -16.78
C ARG A 95 -7.40 -21.40 -16.53
N VAL A 96 -7.83 -21.01 -15.32
CA VAL A 96 -8.09 -19.62 -14.95
C VAL A 96 -6.82 -18.79 -15.05
N VAL A 97 -5.67 -19.30 -14.59
CA VAL A 97 -4.38 -18.59 -14.66
C VAL A 97 -3.98 -18.39 -16.11
N ALA A 98 -4.04 -19.42 -16.95
CA ALA A 98 -3.69 -19.34 -18.37
C ALA A 98 -4.57 -18.34 -19.11
N LEU A 99 -5.89 -18.42 -18.98
CA LEU A 99 -6.83 -17.49 -19.61
C LEU A 99 -6.66 -16.05 -19.14
N THR A 100 -6.29 -15.83 -17.86
CA THR A 100 -6.06 -14.48 -17.35
C THR A 100 -4.88 -13.77 -18.05
N GLN A 101 -3.94 -14.53 -18.61
CA GLN A 101 -2.78 -14.02 -19.34
C GLN A 101 -3.03 -13.82 -20.84
N THR A 102 -4.20 -14.18 -21.33
CA THR A 102 -4.64 -13.92 -22.71
C THR A 102 -5.58 -12.73 -22.77
N ASP A 103 -5.83 -12.23 -23.97
CA ASP A 103 -6.80 -11.17 -24.16
C ASP A 103 -8.19 -11.59 -23.70
N PRO A 104 -8.95 -10.68 -23.05
CA PRO A 104 -10.32 -10.97 -22.65
C PRO A 104 -11.24 -11.08 -23.87
N PRO A 105 -12.37 -11.79 -23.73
CA PRO A 105 -13.36 -11.84 -24.81
C PRO A 105 -14.04 -10.48 -25.02
N ALA A 106 -14.48 -10.20 -26.23
CA ALA A 106 -15.17 -8.99 -26.65
C ALA A 106 -14.31 -7.70 -26.47
N GLU A 107 -14.98 -6.55 -26.51
CA GLU A 107 -14.37 -5.20 -26.38
C GLU A 107 -13.95 -4.85 -24.93
N ALA A 108 -13.29 -5.77 -24.23
CA ALA A 108 -12.83 -5.56 -22.87
C ALA A 108 -11.30 -5.39 -22.83
N THR A 109 -10.81 -4.48 -21.99
CA THR A 109 -9.37 -4.22 -21.82
C THR A 109 -8.71 -5.12 -20.75
N HIS A 110 -9.50 -5.84 -19.99
CA HIS A 110 -8.99 -6.75 -18.94
C HIS A 110 -10.07 -7.74 -18.49
N TRP A 111 -9.64 -8.87 -17.96
CA TRP A 111 -10.53 -9.85 -17.39
C TRP A 111 -11.20 -9.36 -16.11
N THR A 112 -12.52 -9.46 -16.02
CA THR A 112 -13.26 -9.33 -14.77
C THR A 112 -13.54 -10.70 -14.18
N SER A 113 -13.71 -10.78 -12.85
CA SER A 113 -14.05 -12.06 -12.21
C SER A 113 -15.39 -12.64 -12.69
N ALA A 114 -16.33 -11.80 -13.08
CA ALA A 114 -17.61 -12.22 -13.63
C ALA A 114 -17.49 -12.81 -15.04
N MET A 115 -16.65 -12.22 -15.90
CA MET A 115 -16.37 -12.76 -17.25
C MET A 115 -15.67 -14.11 -17.17
N MET A 116 -14.61 -14.19 -16.36
CA MET A 116 -13.87 -15.43 -16.14
C MET A 116 -14.77 -16.53 -15.58
N ALA A 117 -15.63 -16.18 -14.64
CA ALA A 117 -16.59 -17.09 -14.02
C ALA A 117 -17.52 -17.75 -15.06
N LYS A 118 -18.01 -16.97 -16.03
CA LYS A 118 -18.85 -17.46 -17.16
C LYS A 118 -18.06 -18.40 -18.10
N VAL A 119 -16.81 -18.06 -18.42
CA VAL A 119 -16.00 -18.84 -19.36
C VAL A 119 -15.55 -20.18 -18.78
N VAL A 120 -15.30 -20.23 -17.47
CA VAL A 120 -14.76 -21.43 -16.78
C VAL A 120 -15.86 -22.20 -16.02
N ASP A 121 -17.08 -21.69 -16.01
CA ASP A 121 -18.25 -22.25 -15.29
C ASP A 121 -18.01 -22.46 -13.79
N ILE A 122 -17.52 -21.41 -13.12
CA ILE A 122 -17.33 -21.37 -11.67
C ILE A 122 -17.85 -20.07 -11.09
N SER A 123 -17.94 -19.95 -9.75
CA SER A 123 -18.34 -18.69 -9.14
C SER A 123 -17.27 -17.61 -9.26
N ALA A 124 -17.70 -16.34 -9.40
CA ALA A 124 -16.78 -15.18 -9.38
C ALA A 124 -15.90 -15.14 -8.10
N SER A 125 -16.44 -15.60 -6.97
CA SER A 125 -15.67 -15.70 -5.71
C SER A 125 -14.56 -16.76 -5.80
N SER A 126 -14.79 -17.85 -6.54
CA SER A 126 -13.75 -18.88 -6.79
C SER A 126 -12.64 -18.30 -7.68
N VAL A 127 -13.00 -17.57 -8.73
CA VAL A 127 -12.01 -16.85 -9.58
C VAL A 127 -11.16 -15.90 -8.75
N GLN A 128 -11.78 -15.07 -7.91
CA GLN A 128 -11.05 -14.13 -7.05
C GLN A 128 -10.10 -14.83 -6.07
N ARG A 129 -10.48 -16.00 -5.54
CA ARG A 129 -9.60 -16.81 -4.68
C ARG A 129 -8.39 -17.34 -5.45
N ILE A 130 -8.61 -17.86 -6.68
CA ILE A 130 -7.54 -18.34 -7.55
C ILE A 130 -6.61 -17.17 -7.90
N TRP A 131 -7.12 -16.05 -8.37
CA TRP A 131 -6.30 -14.87 -8.66
C TRP A 131 -5.47 -14.40 -7.47
N ARG A 132 -6.06 -14.37 -6.28
CA ARG A 132 -5.34 -14.00 -5.05
C ARG A 132 -4.23 -14.98 -4.70
N ALA A 133 -4.49 -16.28 -4.84
CA ALA A 133 -3.51 -17.33 -4.56
C ALA A 133 -2.31 -17.27 -5.52
N HIS A 134 -2.54 -16.84 -6.79
CA HIS A 134 -1.50 -16.72 -7.81
C HIS A 134 -0.98 -15.27 -7.98
N GLY A 135 -1.37 -14.33 -7.12
CA GLY A 135 -0.93 -12.92 -7.19
C GLY A 135 -1.44 -12.14 -8.41
N LEU A 136 -2.44 -12.67 -9.13
CA LEU A 136 -3.00 -12.05 -10.33
C LEU A 136 -3.97 -10.93 -9.97
N GLN A 137 -3.83 -9.77 -10.61
CA GLN A 137 -4.65 -8.59 -10.40
C GLN A 137 -5.01 -7.93 -11.75
N PRO A 138 -5.85 -8.53 -12.59
CA PRO A 138 -6.13 -8.04 -13.95
C PRO A 138 -6.68 -6.61 -13.99
N HIS A 139 -7.38 -6.17 -12.93
CA HIS A 139 -7.93 -4.83 -12.79
C HIS A 139 -6.90 -3.75 -12.42
N ARG A 140 -5.63 -4.13 -12.22
CA ARG A 140 -4.56 -3.20 -11.86
C ARG A 140 -3.52 -3.12 -12.95
N VAL A 141 -3.35 -1.93 -13.48
CA VAL A 141 -2.27 -1.60 -14.39
C VAL A 141 -1.27 -0.71 -13.65
N LYS A 142 -0.02 -1.12 -13.65
CA LYS A 142 1.08 -0.26 -13.21
C LYS A 142 1.68 0.39 -14.46
N GLN A 143 1.53 1.70 -14.54
CA GLN A 143 2.20 2.45 -15.58
C GLN A 143 3.69 2.56 -15.27
N PHE A 144 4.52 2.34 -16.24
CA PHE A 144 5.95 2.60 -16.19
C PHE A 144 6.40 3.17 -17.53
N LYS A 145 7.47 3.95 -17.51
CA LYS A 145 8.18 4.39 -18.71
C LYS A 145 9.65 4.15 -18.47
N LEU A 146 10.27 3.37 -19.33
CA LEU A 146 11.72 3.19 -19.27
C LEU A 146 12.41 4.46 -19.76
N SER A 147 13.50 4.81 -19.10
CA SER A 147 14.32 5.92 -19.53
C SER A 147 15.08 5.55 -20.80
N THR A 148 15.03 6.43 -21.78
CA THR A 148 15.85 6.35 -23.00
C THR A 148 17.12 7.22 -22.90
N ASP A 149 17.43 7.70 -21.70
CA ASP A 149 18.61 8.54 -21.46
C ASP A 149 19.88 7.69 -21.52
N PRO A 150 20.81 7.95 -22.47
CA PRO A 150 22.05 7.20 -22.59
C PRO A 150 22.96 7.31 -21.34
N HIS A 151 22.83 8.41 -20.60
CA HIS A 151 23.56 8.67 -19.35
C HIS A 151 22.75 8.32 -18.09
N PHE A 152 21.77 7.40 -18.21
CA PHE A 152 20.89 7.05 -17.10
C PHE A 152 21.64 6.62 -15.84
N VAL A 153 22.64 5.76 -16.00
CA VAL A 153 23.39 5.18 -14.86
C VAL A 153 24.21 6.26 -14.15
N ASP A 154 24.89 7.11 -14.91
CA ASP A 154 25.75 8.16 -14.36
C ASP A 154 24.93 9.20 -13.60
N LYS A 155 23.82 9.66 -14.19
CA LYS A 155 22.88 10.59 -13.54
C LYS A 155 22.20 9.99 -12.32
N LEU A 156 21.84 8.71 -12.36
CA LEU A 156 21.26 8.01 -11.21
C LEU A 156 22.26 7.99 -10.04
N ARG A 157 23.52 7.62 -10.31
CA ARG A 157 24.56 7.55 -9.28
C ARG A 157 24.91 8.92 -8.73
N ASP A 158 24.99 9.96 -9.57
CA ASP A 158 25.24 11.33 -9.17
C ASP A 158 24.16 11.81 -8.20
N ILE A 159 22.89 11.67 -8.57
CA ILE A 159 21.75 12.11 -7.74
C ILE A 159 21.65 11.30 -6.44
N VAL A 160 21.80 9.97 -6.51
CA VAL A 160 21.75 9.13 -5.30
C VAL A 160 22.96 9.44 -4.40
N GLY A 161 24.13 9.72 -4.96
CA GLY A 161 25.29 10.20 -4.22
C GLY A 161 24.97 11.44 -3.39
N LEU A 162 24.33 12.44 -3.99
CA LEU A 162 23.89 13.65 -3.29
C LEU A 162 22.87 13.40 -2.17
N TYR A 163 22.03 12.35 -2.28
CA TYR A 163 21.09 11.99 -1.25
C TYR A 163 21.70 11.21 -0.08
N VAL A 164 22.73 10.39 -0.36
CA VAL A 164 23.34 9.48 0.62
C VAL A 164 24.52 10.15 1.32
N ASP A 165 25.35 10.88 0.56
CA ASP A 165 26.58 11.53 1.04
C ASP A 165 26.69 12.94 0.46
N PRO A 166 25.88 13.88 0.95
CA PRO A 166 25.90 15.27 0.48
C PRO A 166 27.21 15.98 0.84
N PRO A 167 27.75 16.87 -0.02
CA PRO A 167 28.96 17.60 0.26
C PRO A 167 28.88 18.46 1.54
N ALA A 168 29.90 18.41 2.38
CA ALA A 168 29.91 18.97 3.74
C ALA A 168 29.56 20.49 3.86
N HIS A 169 29.88 21.29 2.85
CA HIS A 169 29.64 22.75 2.82
C HIS A 169 28.58 23.14 1.80
N ALA A 170 27.69 22.24 1.44
CA ALA A 170 26.65 22.47 0.46
C ALA A 170 25.24 22.33 1.05
N VAL A 171 24.26 22.87 0.31
CA VAL A 171 22.86 22.55 0.46
C VAL A 171 22.42 21.76 -0.77
N VAL A 172 21.78 20.63 -0.57
CA VAL A 172 21.22 19.82 -1.66
C VAL A 172 19.73 20.08 -1.71
N LEU A 173 19.26 20.68 -2.81
CA LEU A 173 17.87 21.03 -3.04
C LEU A 173 17.29 20.13 -4.14
N SER A 174 16.18 19.50 -3.87
CA SER A 174 15.34 18.85 -4.88
C SER A 174 14.29 19.86 -5.34
N VAL A 175 14.36 20.27 -6.60
CA VAL A 175 13.60 21.41 -7.14
C VAL A 175 12.68 20.94 -8.27
N ASP A 176 11.43 21.39 -8.22
CA ASP A 176 10.43 21.09 -9.25
C ASP A 176 9.22 22.03 -9.15
N GLU A 177 8.29 21.95 -10.10
CA GLU A 177 7.04 22.67 -10.06
C GLU A 177 5.81 21.77 -10.20
N LYS A 178 4.85 22.01 -9.31
CA LYS A 178 3.51 21.47 -9.45
C LYS A 178 2.65 22.46 -10.21
N SER A 179 2.52 22.23 -11.51
CA SER A 179 1.77 23.13 -12.40
C SER A 179 0.26 22.91 -12.34
N GLN A 180 -0.51 23.90 -12.78
CA GLN A 180 -1.96 23.83 -13.00
C GLN A 180 -2.78 23.31 -11.81
N ILE A 181 -2.43 23.71 -10.59
CA ILE A 181 -3.23 23.41 -9.40
C ILE A 181 -4.52 24.21 -9.49
N GLN A 182 -5.67 23.56 -9.52
CA GLN A 182 -6.97 24.18 -9.75
C GLN A 182 -7.62 24.64 -8.45
N ALA A 183 -8.13 25.87 -8.43
CA ALA A 183 -9.04 26.37 -7.40
C ALA A 183 -10.44 25.84 -7.72
N LEU A 184 -10.85 24.77 -7.04
CA LEU A 184 -12.14 24.12 -7.21
C LEU A 184 -13.05 24.48 -6.04
N ASP A 185 -14.16 25.16 -6.35
CA ASP A 185 -15.22 25.46 -5.42
C ASP A 185 -16.38 24.49 -5.64
N ARG A 186 -16.89 23.85 -4.58
CA ARG A 186 -18.00 22.91 -4.67
C ARG A 186 -19.33 23.65 -4.67
N THR A 187 -20.23 23.28 -5.59
CA THR A 187 -21.54 23.90 -5.71
C THR A 187 -22.45 23.67 -4.50
N GLN A 188 -22.15 22.60 -3.74
CA GLN A 188 -22.89 22.25 -2.53
C GLN A 188 -21.93 21.75 -1.43
N PRO A 189 -22.21 22.01 -0.16
CA PRO A 189 -21.42 21.47 0.94
C PRO A 189 -21.47 19.95 0.96
N GLY A 190 -20.33 19.33 1.32
CA GLY A 190 -20.27 17.89 1.52
C GLY A 190 -21.02 17.45 2.78
N LEU A 191 -21.46 16.20 2.79
CA LEU A 191 -22.02 15.60 4.01
C LEU A 191 -20.90 15.00 4.86
N PRO A 192 -20.92 15.24 6.18
CA PRO A 192 -19.90 14.72 7.07
C PRO A 192 -19.94 13.19 7.17
N MET A 193 -18.81 12.60 7.52
CA MET A 193 -18.71 11.17 7.82
C MET A 193 -19.50 10.83 9.07
N LYS A 194 -20.20 9.67 9.05
CA LYS A 194 -20.90 9.08 10.20
C LYS A 194 -20.48 7.61 10.36
N PRO A 195 -20.65 6.98 11.54
CA PRO A 195 -20.44 5.54 11.69
C PRO A 195 -21.20 4.75 10.62
N GLY A 196 -20.53 3.88 9.90
CA GLY A 196 -21.07 3.09 8.79
C GLY A 196 -21.31 3.86 7.47
N ARG A 197 -21.00 5.16 7.39
CA ARG A 197 -21.13 5.97 6.16
C ARG A 197 -19.89 6.83 5.94
N ALA A 198 -19.33 6.74 4.75
CA ALA A 198 -18.24 7.65 4.32
C ALA A 198 -18.78 9.08 4.17
N GLY A 199 -17.89 10.07 4.36
CA GLY A 199 -18.20 11.45 3.96
C GLY A 199 -18.41 11.53 2.45
N THR A 200 -19.37 12.33 2.01
CA THR A 200 -19.67 12.53 0.59
C THR A 200 -19.35 13.95 0.14
N MET A 201 -18.99 14.11 -1.11
CA MET A 201 -18.81 15.41 -1.75
C MET A 201 -19.61 15.43 -3.05
N THR A 202 -20.15 16.59 -3.41
CA THR A 202 -20.73 16.75 -4.74
C THR A 202 -19.67 16.58 -5.82
N HIS A 203 -20.05 16.02 -6.96
CA HIS A 203 -19.18 15.95 -8.15
C HIS A 203 -19.09 17.28 -8.87
N ASP A 204 -20.06 18.18 -8.71
CA ASP A 204 -20.09 19.48 -9.36
C ASP A 204 -19.16 20.48 -8.69
N TYR A 205 -18.49 21.29 -9.50
CA TYR A 205 -17.58 22.32 -9.03
C TYR A 205 -17.50 23.49 -10.01
N LYS A 206 -17.20 24.68 -9.46
CA LYS A 206 -16.78 25.86 -10.22
C LYS A 206 -15.26 25.94 -10.21
N ARG A 207 -14.68 26.35 -11.34
CA ARG A 207 -13.24 26.60 -11.47
C ARG A 207 -12.98 28.09 -11.38
N HIS A 208 -12.16 28.51 -10.40
CA HIS A 208 -11.78 29.93 -10.21
C HIS A 208 -10.40 30.25 -10.76
N GLY A 209 -9.79 29.33 -11.49
CA GLY A 209 -8.47 29.49 -12.10
C GLY A 209 -7.46 28.49 -11.56
N THR A 210 -6.19 28.71 -11.92
CA THR A 210 -5.08 27.83 -11.59
C THR A 210 -3.90 28.60 -11.02
N THR A 211 -3.07 27.92 -10.24
CA THR A 211 -1.76 28.39 -9.80
C THR A 211 -0.70 27.31 -10.02
N THR A 212 0.55 27.70 -10.06
CA THR A 212 1.70 26.79 -10.07
C THR A 212 2.49 26.99 -8.79
N LEU A 213 2.84 25.89 -8.11
CA LEU A 213 3.75 25.92 -6.96
C LEU A 213 5.13 25.49 -7.42
N PHE A 214 6.12 26.38 -7.37
CA PHE A 214 7.53 26.02 -7.38
C PHE A 214 7.97 25.65 -5.97
N ALA A 215 8.72 24.57 -5.82
CA ALA A 215 9.21 24.12 -4.53
C ALA A 215 10.66 23.62 -4.62
N ALA A 216 11.45 23.95 -3.60
CA ALA A 216 12.78 23.41 -3.36
C ALA A 216 12.78 22.75 -1.99
N LEU A 217 12.88 21.43 -1.98
CA LEU A 217 13.03 20.61 -0.77
C LEU A 217 14.52 20.50 -0.41
N ASN A 218 14.90 20.99 0.76
CA ASN A 218 16.21 20.74 1.32
C ASN A 218 16.29 19.28 1.80
N VAL A 219 17.16 18.52 1.17
CA VAL A 219 17.31 17.09 1.45
C VAL A 219 17.79 16.82 2.87
N LEU A 220 18.64 17.71 3.40
CA LEU A 220 19.33 17.51 4.68
C LEU A 220 18.43 17.73 5.90
N ASP A 221 17.56 18.73 5.85
CA ASP A 221 16.70 19.09 6.99
C ASP A 221 15.20 18.86 6.68
N GLY A 222 14.85 18.62 5.43
CA GLY A 222 13.48 18.39 4.99
C GLY A 222 12.64 19.65 4.85
N THR A 223 13.20 20.85 5.00
CA THR A 223 12.47 22.12 4.82
C THR A 223 12.16 22.37 3.35
N VAL A 224 11.09 23.09 3.09
CA VAL A 224 10.63 23.43 1.73
C VAL A 224 10.56 24.94 1.55
N ILE A 225 11.24 25.45 0.55
CA ILE A 225 11.04 26.80 0.03
C ILE A 225 9.97 26.72 -1.06
N GLY A 226 8.81 27.33 -0.86
CA GLY A 226 7.70 27.30 -1.81
C GLY A 226 7.34 28.70 -2.34
N ARG A 227 6.98 28.80 -3.62
CA ARG A 227 6.47 30.03 -4.25
C ARG A 227 5.33 29.71 -5.20
N ASN A 228 4.17 30.32 -4.95
CA ASN A 228 3.04 30.27 -5.89
C ASN A 228 3.24 31.30 -7.01
N MET A 229 3.03 30.87 -8.25
CA MET A 229 3.12 31.69 -9.45
C MET A 229 2.00 31.37 -10.43
N GLN A 230 1.64 32.29 -11.30
CA GLN A 230 0.57 32.08 -12.28
C GLN A 230 0.97 31.16 -13.42
N ARG A 231 2.25 31.15 -13.77
CA ARG A 231 2.80 30.38 -14.89
C ARG A 231 4.07 29.64 -14.47
N HIS A 232 4.54 28.70 -15.30
CA HIS A 232 5.72 27.88 -15.07
C HIS A 232 6.75 28.01 -16.22
N ARG A 233 6.95 29.25 -16.69
CA ARG A 233 7.95 29.55 -17.72
C ARG A 233 9.32 29.84 -17.09
N HIS A 234 10.34 29.97 -17.92
CA HIS A 234 11.72 30.28 -17.47
C HIS A 234 11.80 31.57 -16.64
N GLN A 235 10.94 32.58 -16.88
CA GLN A 235 10.90 33.83 -16.10
C GLN A 235 10.48 33.52 -14.63
N GLU A 236 9.43 32.78 -14.46
CA GLU A 236 8.93 32.40 -13.15
C GLU A 236 9.94 31.49 -12.44
N PHE A 237 10.57 30.57 -13.18
CA PHE A 237 11.64 29.73 -12.64
C PHE A 237 12.84 30.55 -12.13
N ILE A 238 13.34 31.51 -12.92
CA ILE A 238 14.42 32.41 -12.49
C ILE A 238 14.01 33.25 -11.26
N ARG A 239 12.77 33.75 -11.19
CA ARG A 239 12.27 34.41 -9.99
C ARG A 239 12.29 33.50 -8.77
N PHE A 240 11.95 32.23 -8.96
CA PHE A 240 12.01 31.22 -7.91
C PHE A 240 13.46 30.97 -7.47
N LEU A 241 14.38 30.76 -8.41
CA LEU A 241 15.82 30.60 -8.11
C LEU A 241 16.38 31.78 -7.31
N ASN A 242 16.02 33.03 -7.67
CA ASN A 242 16.41 34.21 -6.89
C ASN A 242 15.83 34.18 -5.46
N ALA A 243 14.61 33.68 -5.28
CA ALA A 243 14.02 33.57 -3.96
C ALA A 243 14.70 32.50 -3.10
N VAL A 244 15.16 31.40 -3.70
CA VAL A 244 15.97 30.37 -3.05
C VAL A 244 17.36 30.89 -2.72
N GLU A 245 18.01 31.60 -3.68
CA GLU A 245 19.31 32.25 -3.51
C GLU A 245 19.34 33.17 -2.29
N ALA A 246 18.29 33.97 -2.10
CA ALA A 246 18.18 34.91 -0.98
C ALA A 246 17.99 34.21 0.38
N GLN A 247 17.51 32.97 0.42
CA GLN A 247 17.25 32.23 1.66
C GLN A 247 18.37 31.29 2.08
N VAL A 248 19.25 30.89 1.14
CA VAL A 248 20.38 30.01 1.43
C VAL A 248 21.60 30.84 1.85
N MET A 249 22.23 30.44 2.94
CA MET A 249 23.42 31.14 3.46
C MET A 249 24.47 31.40 2.36
N PRO A 250 25.03 32.64 2.26
CA PRO A 250 25.88 33.05 1.14
C PRO A 250 27.12 32.18 0.89
N ARG A 251 27.66 31.54 1.92
CA ARG A 251 28.91 30.74 1.85
C ARG A 251 28.67 29.28 1.49
N LYS A 252 27.43 28.81 1.33
CA LYS A 252 27.14 27.44 0.98
C LYS A 252 27.03 27.27 -0.53
N ALA A 253 27.63 26.20 -1.06
CA ALA A 253 27.35 25.74 -2.40
C ALA A 253 25.93 25.19 -2.48
N ILE A 254 25.28 25.27 -3.63
CA ILE A 254 23.91 24.81 -3.85
C ILE A 254 23.93 23.78 -4.98
N HIS A 255 23.65 22.54 -4.63
CA HIS A 255 23.41 21.47 -5.58
C HIS A 255 21.90 21.34 -5.78
N ALA A 256 21.41 21.65 -6.97
CA ALA A 256 19.98 21.57 -7.30
C ALA A 256 19.71 20.36 -8.20
N ILE A 257 18.95 19.41 -7.69
CA ILE A 257 18.44 18.26 -8.44
C ILE A 257 17.15 18.72 -9.13
N ILE A 258 17.13 18.70 -10.46
CA ILE A 258 16.05 19.22 -11.30
C ILE A 258 15.68 18.19 -12.38
N ASP A 259 14.45 18.24 -12.85
CA ASP A 259 14.04 17.41 -13.98
C ASP A 259 14.56 17.93 -15.33
N ASN A 260 14.34 17.15 -16.37
CA ASN A 260 14.81 17.44 -17.73
C ASN A 260 13.87 18.37 -18.52
N TYR A 261 12.99 19.12 -17.85
CA TYR A 261 12.05 20.01 -18.53
C TYR A 261 12.75 21.11 -19.32
N ALA A 262 12.21 21.46 -20.48
CA ALA A 262 12.82 22.42 -21.40
C ALA A 262 13.04 23.82 -20.79
N THR A 263 12.16 24.22 -19.88
CA THR A 263 12.23 25.49 -19.16
C THR A 263 13.53 25.63 -18.36
N HIS A 264 13.99 24.53 -17.73
CA HIS A 264 15.21 24.50 -16.91
C HIS A 264 16.49 24.64 -17.74
N LYS A 265 16.42 24.31 -19.02
CA LYS A 265 17.54 24.40 -19.97
C LYS A 265 17.52 25.64 -20.85
N HIS A 266 16.57 26.56 -20.62
CA HIS A 266 16.42 27.78 -21.40
C HIS A 266 17.69 28.65 -21.35
N PRO A 267 18.10 29.32 -22.46
CA PRO A 267 19.32 30.15 -22.49
C PRO A 267 19.40 31.19 -21.37
N LYS A 268 18.28 31.81 -20.97
CA LYS A 268 18.24 32.78 -19.85
C LYS A 268 18.51 32.12 -18.50
N VAL A 269 18.13 30.85 -18.31
CA VAL A 269 18.46 30.08 -17.09
C VAL A 269 19.94 29.77 -17.06
N ARG A 270 20.53 29.39 -18.20
CA ARG A 270 21.99 29.17 -18.31
C ARG A 270 22.78 30.46 -18.03
N GLN A 271 22.33 31.61 -18.54
CA GLN A 271 22.92 32.92 -18.25
C GLN A 271 22.81 33.26 -16.77
N TRP A 272 21.68 32.93 -16.13
CA TRP A 272 21.50 33.10 -14.70
C TRP A 272 22.49 32.23 -13.93
N LEU A 273 22.62 30.96 -14.27
CA LEU A 273 23.53 30.01 -13.64
C LEU A 273 24.99 30.46 -13.77
N ALA A 274 25.40 30.96 -14.94
CA ALA A 274 26.76 31.50 -15.16
C ALA A 274 27.11 32.68 -14.23
N ARG A 275 26.10 33.42 -13.75
CA ARG A 275 26.27 34.53 -12.80
C ARG A 275 26.17 34.13 -11.34
N HIS A 276 25.82 32.85 -11.09
CA HIS A 276 25.67 32.31 -9.75
C HIS A 276 26.56 31.07 -9.56
N PRO A 277 27.88 31.23 -9.46
CA PRO A 277 28.86 30.13 -9.52
C PRO A 277 28.75 29.13 -8.36
N ARG A 278 28.03 29.48 -7.30
CA ARG A 278 27.77 28.55 -6.20
C ARG A 278 26.68 27.52 -6.49
N TRP A 279 25.96 27.64 -7.63
CA TRP A 279 24.91 26.71 -8.05
C TRP A 279 25.46 25.66 -9.02
N THR A 280 25.12 24.41 -8.76
CA THR A 280 25.35 23.29 -9.68
C THR A 280 24.02 22.59 -9.92
N PHE A 281 23.63 22.43 -11.18
CA PHE A 281 22.40 21.72 -11.56
C PHE A 281 22.71 20.27 -11.89
N HIS A 282 21.96 19.35 -11.28
CA HIS A 282 21.99 17.90 -11.50
C HIS A 282 20.68 17.48 -12.14
N PHE A 283 20.71 17.14 -13.41
CA PHE A 283 19.49 16.79 -14.14
C PHE A 283 19.16 15.30 -13.95
N THR A 284 17.88 15.04 -13.59
CA THR A 284 17.38 13.66 -13.56
C THR A 284 17.42 13.04 -14.95
N PRO A 285 17.58 11.71 -15.07
CA PRO A 285 17.43 11.04 -16.36
C PRO A 285 16.02 11.28 -16.95
N THR A 286 15.92 11.26 -18.27
CA THR A 286 14.63 11.38 -18.96
C THR A 286 13.66 10.31 -18.47
N SER A 287 12.42 10.67 -18.21
CA SER A 287 11.37 9.77 -17.66
C SER A 287 11.69 9.16 -16.28
N ALA A 288 12.48 9.84 -15.47
CA ALA A 288 12.87 9.41 -14.13
C ALA A 288 12.58 10.49 -13.06
N SER A 289 11.44 11.20 -13.16
CA SER A 289 11.00 12.21 -12.17
C SER A 289 10.88 11.66 -10.74
N TRP A 290 10.65 10.35 -10.59
CA TRP A 290 10.64 9.69 -9.30
C TRP A 290 11.97 9.78 -8.51
N LEU A 291 13.07 10.14 -9.17
CA LEU A 291 14.34 10.49 -8.52
C LEU A 291 14.29 11.87 -7.85
N ASN A 292 13.35 12.72 -8.21
CA ASN A 292 13.22 14.05 -7.64
C ASN A 292 12.44 13.98 -6.31
N ALA A 293 13.11 14.12 -5.17
CA ALA A 293 12.53 13.92 -3.83
C ALA A 293 11.36 14.86 -3.53
N VAL A 294 11.31 16.06 -4.12
CA VAL A 294 10.22 17.04 -3.92
C VAL A 294 8.86 16.52 -4.42
N GLU A 295 8.85 15.56 -5.33
CA GLU A 295 7.61 14.89 -5.77
C GLU A 295 6.88 14.20 -4.60
N GLY A 296 7.63 13.69 -3.62
CA GLY A 296 7.08 13.18 -2.37
C GLY A 296 6.34 14.25 -1.56
N PHE A 297 6.85 15.48 -1.54
CA PHE A 297 6.17 16.62 -0.92
C PHE A 297 4.90 17.00 -1.70
N PHE A 298 4.94 17.06 -3.03
CA PHE A 298 3.76 17.31 -3.86
C PHE A 298 2.67 16.24 -3.70
N ALA A 299 3.05 14.99 -3.54
CA ALA A 299 2.11 13.91 -3.25
C ALA A 299 1.42 14.10 -1.89
N LYS A 300 2.17 14.52 -0.85
CA LYS A 300 1.61 14.83 0.48
C LYS A 300 0.64 16.02 0.40
N LEU A 301 1.03 17.13 -0.24
CA LEU A 301 0.19 18.30 -0.46
C LEU A 301 -1.12 17.90 -1.17
N THR A 302 -1.00 17.17 -2.27
CA THR A 302 -2.16 16.70 -3.03
C THR A 302 -3.11 15.87 -2.17
N LYS A 303 -2.58 14.86 -1.48
CA LYS A 303 -3.38 13.92 -0.68
C LYS A 303 -4.03 14.58 0.53
N ARG A 304 -3.30 15.46 1.23
CA ARG A 304 -3.74 16.02 2.51
C ARG A 304 -4.55 17.30 2.37
N ARG A 305 -4.24 18.14 1.37
CA ARG A 305 -4.86 19.47 1.25
C ARG A 305 -5.67 19.66 -0.03
N LEU A 306 -5.12 19.30 -1.21
CA LEU A 306 -5.73 19.65 -2.48
C LEU A 306 -6.89 18.75 -2.87
N LYS A 307 -6.75 17.41 -2.76
CA LYS A 307 -7.72 16.43 -3.27
C LYS A 307 -9.14 16.60 -2.72
N ARG A 308 -9.28 17.05 -1.47
CA ARG A 308 -10.56 17.28 -0.80
C ARG A 308 -10.76 18.76 -0.43
N GLY A 309 -9.86 19.61 -0.86
CA GLY A 309 -9.95 21.07 -0.62
C GLY A 309 -11.06 21.70 -1.44
N VAL A 310 -11.68 22.70 -0.86
CA VAL A 310 -12.62 23.61 -1.54
C VAL A 310 -11.98 24.98 -1.50
N PHE A 311 -11.91 25.65 -2.64
CA PHE A 311 -11.20 26.92 -2.82
C PHE A 311 -12.04 27.86 -3.65
N VAL A 312 -12.52 28.93 -3.01
CA VAL A 312 -13.43 29.92 -3.62
C VAL A 312 -12.70 30.92 -4.53
N SER A 313 -11.37 30.94 -4.51
CA SER A 313 -10.54 31.77 -5.37
C SER A 313 -9.13 31.18 -5.52
N VAL A 314 -8.36 31.71 -6.49
CA VAL A 314 -6.92 31.37 -6.61
C VAL A 314 -6.14 31.85 -5.39
N VAL A 315 -6.52 32.99 -4.81
CA VAL A 315 -5.88 33.51 -3.60
C VAL A 315 -6.07 32.59 -2.42
N ASP A 316 -7.30 32.12 -2.17
CA ASP A 316 -7.60 31.13 -1.11
C ASP A 316 -6.80 29.83 -1.29
N LEU A 317 -6.70 29.34 -2.54
CA LEU A 317 -5.86 28.19 -2.86
C LEU A 317 -4.37 28.43 -2.53
N GLN A 318 -3.82 29.59 -2.93
CA GLN A 318 -2.42 29.96 -2.68
C GLN A 318 -2.14 30.09 -1.18
N GLU A 319 -3.03 30.73 -0.42
CA GLU A 319 -2.92 30.82 1.04
C GLU A 319 -2.97 29.44 1.71
N ALA A 320 -3.84 28.54 1.24
CA ALA A 320 -3.92 27.19 1.75
C ALA A 320 -2.63 26.39 1.47
N ILE A 321 -2.01 26.58 0.31
CA ILE A 321 -0.70 26.01 -0.03
C ILE A 321 0.38 26.59 0.89
N ASN A 322 0.41 27.90 1.08
CA ASN A 322 1.40 28.56 1.94
C ASN A 322 1.30 28.09 3.39
N ARG A 323 0.08 27.96 3.94
CA ARG A 323 -0.14 27.39 5.27
C ARG A 323 0.36 25.95 5.36
N PHE A 324 0.12 25.14 4.32
CA PHE A 324 0.62 23.75 4.28
C PHE A 324 2.16 23.68 4.26
N VAL A 325 2.83 24.59 3.52
CA VAL A 325 4.31 24.68 3.51
C VAL A 325 4.82 25.10 4.89
N ALA A 326 4.19 26.09 5.52
CA ALA A 326 4.56 26.55 6.86
C ALA A 326 4.39 25.42 7.91
N GLU A 327 3.27 24.70 7.88
CA GLU A 327 3.02 23.53 8.76
C GLU A 327 4.06 22.42 8.54
N HIS A 328 4.40 22.14 7.28
CA HIS A 328 5.44 21.16 6.96
C HIS A 328 6.81 21.57 7.52
N ASN A 329 7.14 22.86 7.43
CA ASN A 329 8.41 23.41 7.89
C ASN A 329 8.50 23.56 9.43
N ALA A 330 7.37 23.48 10.14
CA ALA A 330 7.38 23.46 11.61
C ALA A 330 7.95 22.16 12.18
N GLU A 331 7.72 21.03 11.47
CA GLU A 331 8.24 19.72 11.84
C GLU A 331 8.81 19.01 10.61
N PRO A 332 9.87 19.54 9.98
CA PRO A 332 10.44 18.97 8.77
C PRO A 332 11.16 17.66 9.10
N LYS A 333 11.20 16.76 8.12
CA LYS A 333 11.93 15.49 8.25
C LYS A 333 12.91 15.37 7.11
N PRO A 334 14.20 15.10 7.39
CA PRO A 334 15.21 14.84 6.37
C PRO A 334 14.73 13.80 5.37
N PHE A 335 15.13 13.97 4.13
CA PHE A 335 14.91 12.96 3.11
C PHE A 335 15.92 11.84 3.25
N THR A 336 15.47 10.60 3.26
CA THR A 336 16.34 9.43 3.31
C THR A 336 16.12 8.57 2.07
N TRP A 337 17.17 8.37 1.29
CA TRP A 337 17.15 7.44 0.17
C TRP A 337 17.33 6.01 0.66
N THR A 338 16.41 5.12 0.30
CA THR A 338 16.42 3.72 0.78
C THR A 338 16.57 2.67 -0.32
N ALA A 339 16.40 3.06 -1.59
CA ALA A 339 16.46 2.13 -2.69
C ALA A 339 17.92 1.84 -3.11
N ASP A 340 18.22 0.59 -3.43
CA ASP A 340 19.52 0.17 -3.96
C ASP A 340 19.66 0.59 -5.44
N PRO A 341 20.61 1.47 -5.80
CA PRO A 341 20.81 1.93 -7.18
C PRO A 341 21.10 0.78 -8.15
N ASP A 342 21.83 -0.23 -7.74
CA ASP A 342 22.18 -1.35 -8.60
C ASP A 342 20.98 -2.23 -8.92
N LYS A 343 20.04 -2.37 -7.98
CA LYS A 343 18.75 -3.03 -8.26
C LYS A 343 17.93 -2.25 -9.30
N ILE A 344 17.93 -0.94 -9.21
CA ILE A 344 17.26 -0.06 -10.19
C ILE A 344 17.88 -0.23 -11.57
N ILE A 345 19.22 -0.15 -11.67
CA ILE A 345 19.96 -0.31 -12.93
C ILE A 345 19.64 -1.68 -13.55
N ARG A 346 19.70 -2.75 -12.76
CA ARG A 346 19.35 -4.10 -13.24
C ARG A 346 17.88 -4.20 -13.70
N ALA A 347 16.98 -3.53 -13.01
CA ALA A 347 15.55 -3.53 -13.40
C ALA A 347 15.32 -2.80 -14.73
N VAL A 348 15.97 -1.64 -14.94
CA VAL A 348 15.89 -0.88 -16.19
C VAL A 348 16.48 -1.68 -17.35
N ARG A 349 17.65 -2.29 -17.17
CA ARG A 349 18.28 -3.15 -18.19
C ARG A 349 17.38 -4.32 -18.60
N ARG A 350 16.80 -5.04 -17.61
CA ARG A 350 15.84 -6.11 -17.91
C ARG A 350 14.60 -5.60 -18.66
N GLY A 351 14.10 -4.41 -18.28
CA GLY A 351 12.97 -3.80 -18.97
C GLY A 351 13.24 -3.53 -20.45
N HIS A 352 14.44 -3.00 -20.78
CA HIS A 352 14.85 -2.82 -22.18
C HIS A 352 14.96 -4.15 -22.92
N GLN A 353 15.62 -5.16 -22.33
CA GLN A 353 15.72 -6.50 -22.94
C GLN A 353 14.35 -7.11 -23.25
N VAL A 354 13.38 -6.96 -22.34
CA VAL A 354 12.01 -7.46 -22.57
C VAL A 354 11.33 -6.70 -23.71
N LEU A 355 11.44 -5.36 -23.77
CA LEU A 355 10.86 -4.59 -24.86
C LEU A 355 11.48 -4.94 -26.21
N ASP A 356 12.81 -5.08 -26.27
CA ASP A 356 13.53 -5.48 -27.48
C ASP A 356 13.16 -6.90 -27.95
N SER A 357 12.72 -7.78 -27.04
CA SER A 357 12.28 -9.14 -27.40
C SER A 357 10.83 -9.22 -27.89
N ILE A 358 10.03 -8.17 -27.67
CA ILE A 358 8.62 -8.10 -28.09
C ILE A 358 8.47 -7.43 -29.47
N HIS A 359 9.48 -6.66 -29.89
CA HIS A 359 9.57 -6.02 -31.20
C HIS A 359 10.55 -6.76 -32.12
#